data_d0878584494e47478f5cedf6f13789a0
#
_entry.id   d0878584494e47478f5cedf6f13789a0
#
_cell.length_a   1.000
_cell.length_b   1.000
_cell.length_c   1.000
_cell.angle_alpha   90.00
_cell.angle_beta   90.00
_cell.angle_gamma   90.00
#
_symmetry.space_group_name_H-M   'P 1'
#
loop_
_entity.id
_entity.type
_entity.pdbx_description
1 polymer ?
#
loop_
_entity_poly.entity_id
_entity_poly.type
_entity_poly.pdbx_seq_one_letter_code
_entity_poly.pdbx_strand_id
1 'polypeptide(L)'
;MKAKLIVEGREFPIEINDPELEKLLKPQKKTGYERVDEGCEYYYEHCEGGTSFIKEYHGGSDNESYKCANYYSDRTVAENNARADQFMRQLRRFAVEHRENELDWQDAEQDKYFIYYNHKTETLSA
;
A
#
# COMPACT_ATOMS: atom_id res chain seq x y z
N MET A 1 -12.79 -27.94 -2.07
CA MET A 1 -11.33 -27.75 -2.28
C MET A 1 -10.58 -29.04 -1.91
N LYS A 2 -9.63 -29.45 -2.74
CA LYS A 2 -8.74 -30.59 -2.41
C LYS A 2 -7.56 -30.08 -1.58
N ALA A 3 -7.28 -30.72 -0.46
CA ALA A 3 -6.20 -30.39 0.46
C ALA A 3 -5.47 -31.66 0.93
N LYS A 4 -4.36 -31.49 1.62
CA LYS A 4 -3.62 -32.58 2.24
C LYS A 4 -3.57 -32.36 3.74
N LEU A 5 -3.98 -33.36 4.50
CA LEU A 5 -3.80 -33.41 5.95
C LEU A 5 -2.49 -34.13 6.25
N ILE A 6 -1.62 -33.52 7.05
CA ILE A 6 -0.38 -34.15 7.50
C ILE A 6 -0.54 -34.53 8.97
N VAL A 7 -0.45 -35.81 9.25
CA VAL A 7 -0.49 -36.36 10.63
C VAL A 7 0.73 -37.24 10.81
N GLU A 8 1.55 -36.96 11.80
CA GLU A 8 2.79 -37.70 12.09
C GLU A 8 3.69 -37.96 10.88
N GLY A 9 3.79 -36.94 9.98
CA GLY A 9 4.59 -37.01 8.76
C GLY A 9 3.97 -37.80 7.61
N ARG A 10 2.73 -38.32 7.77
CA ARG A 10 1.99 -38.99 6.70
C ARG A 10 0.99 -38.03 6.06
N GLU A 11 0.93 -38.03 4.74
CA GLU A 11 -0.01 -37.22 3.96
C GLU A 11 -1.30 -37.99 3.67
N PHE A 12 -2.43 -37.38 3.96
CA PHE A 12 -3.76 -37.91 3.64
C PHE A 12 -4.46 -36.91 2.71
N PRO A 13 -4.90 -37.32 1.52
CA PRO A 13 -5.73 -36.47 0.69
C PRO A 13 -7.12 -36.30 1.34
N ILE A 14 -7.55 -35.06 1.45
CA ILE A 14 -8.89 -34.71 1.99
C ILE A 14 -9.61 -33.80 1.00
N GLU A 15 -10.93 -33.88 1.02
CA GLU A 15 -11.79 -32.94 0.30
C GLU A 15 -12.57 -32.10 1.30
N ILE A 16 -12.42 -30.78 1.18
CA ILE A 16 -13.07 -29.80 2.05
C ILE A 16 -14.23 -29.20 1.29
N ASN A 17 -15.44 -29.43 1.78
CA ASN A 17 -16.69 -28.96 1.17
C ASN A 17 -17.37 -27.86 2.00
N ASP A 18 -16.72 -27.41 3.07
CA ASP A 18 -17.18 -26.30 3.90
C ASP A 18 -16.62 -24.96 3.37
N PRO A 19 -17.47 -24.03 2.92
CA PRO A 19 -17.03 -22.75 2.37
C PRO A 19 -16.31 -21.85 3.38
N GLU A 20 -16.61 -21.95 4.66
CA GLU A 20 -15.93 -21.17 5.70
C GLU A 20 -14.54 -21.73 5.95
N LEU A 21 -14.40 -23.05 6.03
CA LEU A 21 -13.12 -23.70 6.17
C LEU A 21 -12.22 -23.50 4.93
N GLU A 22 -12.81 -23.50 3.73
CA GLU A 22 -12.08 -23.16 2.51
C GLU A 22 -11.51 -21.75 2.54
N LYS A 23 -12.26 -20.76 3.05
CA LYS A 23 -11.77 -19.37 3.18
C LYS A 23 -10.59 -19.27 4.14
N LEU A 24 -10.62 -20.01 5.24
CA LEU A 24 -9.54 -20.03 6.23
C LEU A 24 -8.27 -20.70 5.71
N LEU A 25 -8.41 -21.70 4.85
CA LEU A 25 -7.29 -22.48 4.31
C LEU A 25 -6.71 -21.92 3.00
N LYS A 26 -7.44 -21.05 2.30
CA LYS A 26 -6.89 -20.35 1.13
C LYS A 26 -5.83 -19.36 1.60
N PRO A 27 -4.61 -19.41 1.06
CA PRO A 27 -3.61 -18.40 1.37
C PRO A 27 -4.18 -17.03 1.02
N GLN A 28 -4.33 -16.17 2.02
CA GLN A 28 -4.71 -14.77 1.77
C GLN A 28 -3.59 -14.12 0.96
N LYS A 29 -3.96 -13.44 -0.12
CA LYS A 29 -3.00 -12.67 -0.91
C LYS A 29 -2.47 -11.55 -0.01
N LYS A 30 -1.20 -11.62 0.34
CA LYS A 30 -0.55 -10.55 1.09
C LYS A 30 -0.47 -9.30 0.22
N THR A 31 -0.91 -8.20 0.78
CA THR A 31 -0.94 -6.89 0.12
C THR A 31 0.25 -6.01 0.50
N GLY A 32 0.91 -6.35 1.61
CA GLY A 32 1.98 -5.56 2.22
C GLY A 32 1.49 -4.55 3.26
N TYR A 33 0.18 -4.53 3.54
CA TYR A 33 -0.45 -3.66 4.54
C TYR A 33 -1.01 -4.43 5.76
N GLU A 34 -0.76 -5.72 5.83
CA GLU A 34 -1.22 -6.53 6.95
C GLU A 34 -0.50 -6.13 8.23
N ARG A 35 -1.22 -6.17 9.36
CA ARG A 35 -0.58 -5.99 10.65
C ARG A 35 0.27 -7.22 10.97
N VAL A 36 1.52 -6.98 11.38
CA VAL A 36 2.44 -8.06 11.76
C VAL A 36 2.21 -8.48 13.22
N ASP A 37 2.72 -9.65 13.57
CA ASP A 37 2.66 -10.16 14.95
C ASP A 37 3.60 -9.36 15.87
N GLU A 38 3.30 -9.37 17.17
CA GLU A 38 4.13 -8.73 18.18
C GLU A 38 5.58 -9.22 18.12
N GLY A 39 6.52 -8.29 18.15
CA GLY A 39 7.95 -8.54 18.03
C GLY A 39 8.47 -8.65 16.59
N CYS A 40 7.58 -8.74 15.59
CA CYS A 40 7.95 -8.68 14.18
C CYS A 40 8.17 -7.24 13.71
N GLU A 41 8.95 -7.08 12.65
CA GLU A 41 9.23 -5.76 12.09
C GLU A 41 8.14 -5.35 11.10
N TYR A 42 7.78 -4.07 11.15
CA TYR A 42 7.02 -3.39 10.11
C TYR A 42 7.78 -2.16 9.62
N TYR A 43 7.44 -1.70 8.43
CA TYR A 43 8.06 -0.55 7.76
C TYR A 43 7.12 0.63 7.79
N TYR A 44 7.67 1.83 7.83
CA TYR A 44 6.93 3.08 7.74
C TYR A 44 7.72 4.13 6.96
N GLU A 45 7.01 5.07 6.38
CA GLU A 45 7.58 6.23 5.71
C GLU A 45 7.85 7.35 6.71
N HIS A 46 9.00 7.98 6.63
CA HIS A 46 9.28 9.18 7.39
C HIS A 46 9.26 10.44 6.51
N CYS A 47 9.16 11.62 7.14
CA CYS A 47 8.92 12.90 6.47
C CYS A 47 9.97 13.29 5.40
N GLU A 48 11.15 12.70 5.44
CA GLU A 48 12.22 12.95 4.47
C GLU A 48 12.07 12.16 3.17
N GLY A 49 11.04 11.33 3.05
CA GLY A 49 10.75 10.51 1.87
C GLY A 49 11.50 9.19 1.81
N GLY A 50 12.07 8.76 2.93
CA GLY A 50 12.66 7.45 3.10
C GLY A 50 11.76 6.52 3.90
N THR A 51 12.20 5.27 4.07
CA THR A 51 11.55 4.27 4.91
C THR A 51 12.44 3.83 6.05
N SER A 52 11.84 3.56 7.19
CA SER A 52 12.47 2.94 8.34
C SER A 52 11.65 1.73 8.80
N PHE A 53 12.18 0.98 9.74
CA PHE A 53 11.46 -0.15 10.34
C PHE A 53 11.49 -0.05 11.86
N ILE A 54 10.49 -0.63 12.49
CA ILE A 54 10.37 -0.76 13.94
C ILE A 54 9.65 -2.07 14.27
N LYS A 55 9.83 -2.56 15.48
CA LYS A 55 9.13 -3.75 15.95
C LYS A 55 7.73 -3.40 16.46
N GLU A 56 6.77 -4.24 16.12
CA GLU A 56 5.40 -4.17 16.61
C GLU A 56 5.34 -4.55 18.10
N TYR A 57 4.76 -3.68 18.91
CA TYR A 57 4.49 -3.93 20.35
C TYR A 57 3.03 -3.67 20.71
N HIS A 58 2.17 -3.44 19.71
CA HIS A 58 0.78 -3.03 19.88
C HIS A 58 0.61 -1.76 20.74
N GLY A 59 1.63 -0.92 20.74
CA GLY A 59 1.65 0.36 21.45
C GLY A 59 0.85 1.45 20.74
N GLY A 60 0.75 2.62 21.37
CA GLY A 60 0.02 3.76 20.82
C GLY A 60 0.56 4.21 19.46
N SER A 61 1.90 4.29 19.32
CA SER A 61 2.55 4.68 18.07
C SER A 61 2.30 3.68 16.93
N ASP A 62 2.32 2.37 17.22
CA ASP A 62 2.05 1.33 16.24
C ASP A 62 0.60 1.39 15.76
N ASN A 63 -0.32 1.62 16.69
CA ASN A 63 -1.75 1.78 16.39
C ASN A 63 -2.01 3.01 15.53
N GLU A 64 -1.37 4.15 15.81
CA GLU A 64 -1.50 5.36 14.99
C GLU A 64 -0.89 5.17 13.60
N SER A 65 0.28 4.55 13.48
CA SER A 65 0.89 4.23 12.19
C SER A 65 -0.01 3.34 11.34
N TYR A 66 -0.59 2.30 11.96
CA TYR A 66 -1.53 1.41 11.27
C TYR A 66 -2.82 2.13 10.84
N LYS A 67 -3.38 2.97 11.72
CA LYS A 67 -4.61 3.72 11.46
C LYS A 67 -4.44 4.76 10.34
N CYS A 68 -3.31 5.45 10.28
CA CYS A 68 -3.03 6.42 9.21
C CYS A 68 -2.46 5.80 7.93
N ALA A 69 -2.44 4.46 7.84
CA ALA A 69 -1.94 3.69 6.72
C ALA A 69 -0.44 3.92 6.38
N ASN A 70 0.34 4.39 7.36
CA ASN A 70 1.80 4.45 7.28
C ASN A 70 2.42 3.26 8.03
N TYR A 71 2.00 2.07 7.65
CA TYR A 71 2.36 0.80 8.25
C TYR A 71 2.39 -0.27 7.16
N TYR A 72 3.53 -0.89 6.94
CA TYR A 72 3.72 -1.85 5.86
C TYR A 72 4.40 -3.11 6.38
N SER A 73 3.83 -4.26 6.09
CA SER A 73 4.44 -5.57 6.37
C SER A 73 5.49 -5.96 5.32
N ASP A 74 5.52 -5.26 4.18
CA ASP A 74 6.46 -5.48 3.09
C ASP A 74 7.29 -4.22 2.82
N ARG A 75 8.61 -4.38 2.83
CA ARG A 75 9.56 -3.30 2.61
C ARG A 75 9.42 -2.67 1.23
N THR A 76 9.24 -3.48 0.20
CA THR A 76 9.14 -2.99 -1.19
C THR A 76 7.89 -2.13 -1.38
N VAL A 77 6.78 -2.53 -0.73
CA VAL A 77 5.55 -1.73 -0.73
C VAL A 77 5.79 -0.39 -0.04
N ALA A 78 6.44 -0.37 1.13
CA ALA A 78 6.80 0.86 1.83
C ALA A 78 7.66 1.79 0.96
N GLU A 79 8.73 1.27 0.37
CA GLU A 79 9.64 2.06 -0.49
C GLU A 79 8.95 2.62 -1.74
N ASN A 80 8.03 1.86 -2.34
CA ASN A 80 7.25 2.32 -3.49
C ASN A 80 6.30 3.45 -3.11
N ASN A 81 5.61 3.33 -1.97
CA ASN A 81 4.73 4.39 -1.47
C ASN A 81 5.51 5.65 -1.12
N ALA A 82 6.64 5.53 -0.41
CA ALA A 82 7.50 6.67 -0.08
C ALA A 82 7.96 7.44 -1.32
N ARG A 83 8.35 6.73 -2.40
CA ARG A 83 8.71 7.35 -3.68
C ARG A 83 7.53 8.05 -4.35
N ALA A 84 6.37 7.42 -4.34
CA ALA A 84 5.15 7.99 -4.90
C ALA A 84 4.74 9.27 -4.16
N ASP A 85 4.77 9.26 -2.84
CA ASP A 85 4.43 10.41 -2.02
C ASP A 85 5.44 11.55 -2.16
N GLN A 86 6.73 11.24 -2.25
CA GLN A 86 7.76 12.24 -2.54
C GLN A 86 7.53 12.90 -3.90
N PHE A 87 7.24 12.10 -4.92
CA PHE A 87 6.92 12.61 -6.25
C PHE A 87 5.69 13.52 -6.24
N MET A 88 4.62 13.12 -5.55
CA MET A 88 3.42 13.93 -5.43
C MET A 88 3.67 15.26 -4.70
N ARG A 89 4.51 15.26 -3.65
CA ARG A 89 4.92 16.49 -2.97
C ARG A 89 5.70 17.44 -3.91
N GLN A 90 6.64 16.89 -4.68
CA GLN A 90 7.41 17.66 -5.67
C GLN A 90 6.51 18.23 -6.75
N LEU A 91 5.57 17.44 -7.26
CA LEU A 91 4.63 17.86 -8.30
C LEU A 91 3.71 18.99 -7.81
N ARG A 92 3.20 18.90 -6.57
CA ARG A 92 2.39 19.97 -5.97
C ARG A 92 3.19 21.28 -5.82
N ARG A 93 4.44 21.19 -5.37
CA ARG A 93 5.32 22.36 -5.28
C ARG A 93 5.57 22.96 -6.65
N PHE A 94 5.94 22.15 -7.63
CA PHE A 94 6.15 22.58 -9.01
C PHE A 94 4.91 23.29 -9.57
N ALA A 95 3.73 22.73 -9.38
CA ALA A 95 2.49 23.34 -9.85
C ALA A 95 2.24 24.73 -9.25
N VAL A 96 2.57 24.93 -7.96
CA VAL A 96 2.44 26.24 -7.31
C VAL A 96 3.47 27.24 -7.81
N GLU A 97 4.73 26.81 -7.96
CA GLU A 97 5.83 27.66 -8.40
C GLU A 97 5.70 28.14 -9.86
N HIS A 98 5.04 27.34 -10.71
CA HIS A 98 4.97 27.60 -12.16
C HIS A 98 3.58 28.03 -12.66
N ARG A 99 2.60 28.13 -11.76
CA ARG A 99 1.30 28.65 -12.18
C ARG A 99 1.36 30.17 -12.39
N GLU A 100 0.89 30.63 -13.52
CA GLU A 100 0.84 32.06 -13.84
C GLU A 100 -0.34 32.78 -13.18
N ASN A 101 -1.47 32.05 -12.98
CA ASN A 101 -2.69 32.58 -12.38
C ASN A 101 -3.27 31.60 -11.36
N GLU A 102 -4.07 32.10 -10.42
CA GLU A 102 -4.85 31.22 -9.55
C GLU A 102 -5.89 30.44 -10.36
N LEU A 103 -6.01 29.14 -10.05
CA LEU A 103 -7.03 28.28 -10.66
C LEU A 103 -8.41 28.61 -10.08
N ASP A 104 -9.28 29.17 -10.93
CA ASP A 104 -10.68 29.28 -10.62
C ASP A 104 -11.46 28.09 -11.24
N TRP A 105 -11.88 27.19 -10.40
CA TRP A 105 -12.63 26.00 -10.84
C TRP A 105 -14.05 26.33 -11.34
N GLN A 106 -14.56 27.52 -11.06
CA GLN A 106 -15.86 28.00 -11.53
C GLN A 106 -15.76 28.73 -12.87
N ASP A 107 -14.57 29.21 -13.24
CA ASP A 107 -14.33 29.83 -14.55
C ASP A 107 -14.22 28.76 -15.63
N ALA A 108 -15.22 28.68 -16.50
CA ALA A 108 -15.26 27.73 -17.61
C ALA A 108 -14.31 28.10 -18.77
N GLU A 109 -13.89 29.37 -18.86
CA GLU A 109 -13.00 29.86 -19.92
C GLU A 109 -11.52 29.70 -19.56
N GLN A 110 -11.21 29.42 -18.29
CA GLN A 110 -9.84 29.18 -17.86
C GLN A 110 -9.38 27.78 -18.26
N ASP A 111 -8.30 27.68 -19.01
CA ASP A 111 -7.67 26.41 -19.34
C ASP A 111 -7.18 25.67 -18.08
N LYS A 112 -7.59 24.44 -17.95
CA LYS A 112 -7.23 23.57 -16.83
C LYS A 112 -6.60 22.30 -17.36
N TYR A 113 -5.37 22.06 -16.93
CA TYR A 113 -4.59 20.90 -17.34
C TYR A 113 -4.56 19.84 -16.25
N PHE A 114 -4.56 18.58 -16.65
CA PHE A 114 -4.35 17.46 -15.75
C PHE A 114 -3.35 16.49 -16.38
N ILE A 115 -2.60 15.82 -15.52
CA ILE A 115 -1.65 14.79 -15.94
C ILE A 115 -2.25 13.43 -15.61
N TYR A 116 -2.26 12.51 -16.57
CA TYR A 116 -2.68 11.15 -16.38
C TYR A 116 -1.68 10.15 -16.95
N TYR A 117 -1.66 8.97 -16.37
CA TYR A 117 -0.84 7.86 -16.87
C TYR A 117 -1.65 7.02 -17.85
N ASN A 118 -1.17 6.90 -19.06
CA ASN A 118 -1.77 6.04 -20.07
C ASN A 118 -1.17 4.63 -19.98
N HIS A 119 -1.93 3.70 -19.44
CA HIS A 119 -1.49 2.32 -19.26
C HIS A 119 -1.26 1.54 -20.57
N LYS A 120 -1.83 1.98 -21.68
CA LYS A 120 -1.64 1.31 -22.99
C LYS A 120 -0.32 1.70 -23.65
N THR A 121 0.11 2.93 -23.45
CA THR A 121 1.35 3.47 -24.04
C THR A 121 2.47 3.58 -23.01
N GLU A 122 2.19 3.30 -21.74
CA GLU A 122 3.11 3.43 -20.60
C GLU A 122 3.74 4.84 -20.49
N THR A 123 2.97 5.87 -20.85
CA THR A 123 3.40 7.27 -20.86
C THR A 123 2.55 8.17 -19.99
N LEU A 124 3.16 9.24 -19.49
CA LEU A 124 2.43 10.37 -18.92
C LEU A 124 1.94 11.27 -20.05
N SER A 125 0.70 11.72 -19.96
CA SER A 125 0.06 12.65 -20.89
C SER A 125 -0.64 13.76 -20.12
N ALA A 126 -0.78 14.93 -20.74
CA ALA A 126 -1.45 16.11 -20.21
C ALA A 126 -2.52 16.60 -21.19
#